data_d40e5f2ba6d3172d1a14109987c61769
#
_entry.id   d40e5f2ba6d3172d1a14109987c61769
#
_cell.length_a   1.000
_cell.length_b   1.000
_cell.length_c   1.000
_cell.angle_alpha   90.00
_cell.angle_beta   90.00
_cell.angle_gamma   90.00
#
_symmetry.space_group_name_H-M   'P 1'
#
loop_
_entity.id
_entity.type
_entity.pdbx_description
1 polymer ?
#
loop_
_entity_poly.entity_id
_entity_poly.type
_entity_poly.pdbx_seq_one_letter_code
_entity_poly.pdbx_strand_id
1 'polypeptide(L)'
;MRRSVRDAIVGFTVLGGLVGFAATGMWMRGIRLGSSEWRLTANFNDASGLAERSPVTYRGILVGSVRSIKVTSSAVVAELEITKGDLRLPLPVTATIGSASLLGGDAQVSLMSRGKPLPENAPLPKAVTCQPKAQLCDGATVMGQEASSITTVTDTLQELLTEAKAEKLIPNAAASMEQINATAKSFEALTVQLQAELLKVDPVLRNLQAATAHANN
;
A
#
# COMPACT_ATOMS: atom_id res chain seq x y z
N MET A 1 -35.09 -31.05 -48.72
CA MET A 1 -34.28 -31.27 -47.42
C MET A 1 -35.13 -32.20 -46.57
N ARG A 2 -34.55 -33.31 -46.08
CA ARG A 2 -35.28 -34.27 -45.23
C ARG A 2 -35.59 -33.59 -43.88
N ARG A 3 -36.80 -33.79 -43.33
CA ARG A 3 -37.27 -33.18 -42.07
C ARG A 3 -36.23 -33.36 -40.95
N SER A 4 -35.56 -34.50 -40.88
CA SER A 4 -34.54 -34.81 -39.90
C SER A 4 -33.32 -33.89 -39.95
N VAL A 5 -32.91 -33.38 -41.12
CA VAL A 5 -31.77 -32.45 -41.24
C VAL A 5 -32.14 -31.06 -40.70
N ARG A 6 -33.38 -30.61 -40.96
CA ARG A 6 -33.85 -29.33 -40.44
C ARG A 6 -33.95 -29.34 -38.92
N ASP A 7 -34.47 -30.41 -38.34
CA ASP A 7 -34.62 -30.57 -36.90
C ASP A 7 -33.26 -30.69 -36.21
N ALA A 8 -32.28 -31.33 -36.84
CA ALA A 8 -30.90 -31.38 -36.37
C ALA A 8 -30.23 -29.98 -36.38
N ILE A 9 -30.42 -29.20 -37.46
CA ILE A 9 -29.88 -27.83 -37.54
C ILE A 9 -30.46 -26.95 -36.44
N VAL A 10 -31.77 -27.01 -36.20
CA VAL A 10 -32.41 -26.23 -35.14
C VAL A 10 -31.86 -26.64 -33.74
N GLY A 11 -31.72 -27.95 -33.49
CA GLY A 11 -31.13 -28.43 -32.24
C GLY A 11 -29.69 -27.96 -32.03
N PHE A 12 -28.87 -27.99 -33.08
CA PHE A 12 -27.48 -27.49 -33.00
C PHE A 12 -27.41 -25.99 -32.79
N THR A 13 -28.32 -25.21 -33.38
CA THR A 13 -28.35 -23.76 -33.21
C THR A 13 -28.73 -23.38 -31.77
N VAL A 14 -29.72 -24.06 -31.19
CA VAL A 14 -30.15 -23.86 -29.82
C VAL A 14 -29.05 -24.24 -28.84
N LEU A 15 -28.40 -25.40 -29.04
CA LEU A 15 -27.27 -25.84 -28.21
C LEU A 15 -26.10 -24.87 -28.32
N GLY A 16 -25.74 -24.44 -29.52
CA GLY A 16 -24.68 -23.46 -29.74
C GLY A 16 -24.98 -22.10 -29.10
N GLY A 17 -26.23 -21.66 -29.15
CA GLY A 17 -26.69 -20.44 -28.47
C GLY A 17 -26.57 -20.54 -26.95
N LEU A 18 -26.98 -21.67 -26.35
CA LEU A 18 -26.84 -21.90 -24.90
C LEU A 18 -25.39 -21.93 -24.45
N VAL A 19 -24.53 -22.63 -25.17
CA VAL A 19 -23.08 -22.71 -24.88
C VAL A 19 -22.44 -21.35 -25.05
N GLY A 20 -22.76 -20.60 -26.13
CA GLY A 20 -22.26 -19.25 -26.35
C GLY A 20 -22.69 -18.28 -25.26
N PHE A 21 -23.95 -18.35 -24.83
CA PHE A 21 -24.44 -17.53 -23.72
C PHE A 21 -23.74 -17.87 -22.39
N ALA A 22 -23.58 -19.16 -22.09
CA ALA A 22 -22.86 -19.59 -20.89
C ALA A 22 -21.36 -19.14 -20.90
N ALA A 23 -20.70 -19.30 -22.03
CA ALA A 23 -19.30 -18.89 -22.23
C ALA A 23 -19.13 -17.37 -22.05
N THR A 24 -20.03 -16.58 -22.64
CA THR A 24 -20.04 -15.12 -22.52
C THR A 24 -20.28 -14.71 -21.04
N GLY A 25 -21.23 -15.36 -20.37
CA GLY A 25 -21.50 -15.11 -18.95
C GLY A 25 -20.30 -15.45 -18.05
N MET A 26 -19.58 -16.54 -18.34
CA MET A 26 -18.36 -16.89 -17.62
C MET A 26 -17.23 -15.87 -17.89
N TRP A 27 -17.09 -15.42 -19.13
CA TRP A 27 -16.11 -14.40 -19.50
C TRP A 27 -16.39 -13.04 -18.83
N MET A 28 -17.64 -12.60 -18.83
CA MET A 28 -18.05 -11.36 -18.16
C MET A 28 -17.83 -11.41 -16.63
N ARG A 29 -17.95 -12.58 -16.00
CA ARG A 29 -17.66 -12.78 -14.58
C ARG A 29 -16.18 -12.89 -14.27
N GLY A 30 -15.30 -12.78 -15.27
CA GLY A 30 -13.85 -12.83 -15.10
C GLY A 30 -13.34 -14.21 -14.66
N ILE A 31 -14.11 -15.28 -14.88
CA ILE A 31 -13.68 -16.65 -14.55
C ILE A 31 -12.59 -17.02 -15.54
N ARG A 32 -11.35 -16.90 -15.11
CA ARG A 32 -10.17 -17.35 -15.87
C ARG A 32 -9.91 -18.81 -15.52
N LEU A 33 -10.23 -19.70 -16.44
CA LEU A 33 -9.83 -21.11 -16.34
C LEU A 33 -8.30 -21.18 -16.43
N GLY A 34 -7.66 -21.63 -15.32
CA GLY A 34 -6.21 -21.77 -15.25
C GLY A 34 -5.48 -20.58 -14.64
N SER A 35 -6.17 -19.72 -13.85
CA SER A 35 -5.49 -18.67 -13.10
C SER A 35 -4.48 -19.29 -12.12
N SER A 36 -3.24 -18.83 -12.20
CA SER A 36 -2.17 -19.19 -11.26
C SER A 36 -2.30 -18.44 -9.92
N GLU A 37 -3.50 -18.01 -9.58
CA GLU A 37 -3.82 -17.31 -8.36
C GLU A 37 -3.49 -18.16 -7.14
N TRP A 38 -2.91 -17.55 -6.14
CA TRP A 38 -2.60 -18.19 -4.88
C TRP A 38 -3.09 -17.31 -3.72
N ARG A 39 -3.19 -17.88 -2.53
CA ARG A 39 -3.84 -17.23 -1.40
C ARG A 39 -2.91 -17.14 -0.23
N LEU A 40 -3.12 -16.12 0.57
CA LEU A 40 -2.50 -15.99 1.87
C LEU A 40 -3.52 -15.40 2.86
N THR A 41 -3.32 -15.68 4.13
CA THR A 41 -4.15 -15.18 5.22
C THR A 41 -3.36 -14.11 5.96
N ALA A 42 -3.97 -12.95 6.18
CA ALA A 42 -3.39 -11.88 7.00
C ALA A 42 -4.24 -11.68 8.25
N ASN A 43 -3.59 -11.68 9.41
CA ASN A 43 -4.26 -11.45 10.70
C ASN A 43 -3.92 -10.03 11.18
N PHE A 44 -4.96 -9.21 11.36
CA PHE A 44 -4.86 -7.83 11.83
C PHE A 44 -5.54 -7.69 13.19
N ASN A 45 -5.01 -6.84 14.06
CA ASN A 45 -5.70 -6.46 15.30
C ASN A 45 -6.88 -5.54 14.99
N ASP A 46 -6.68 -4.59 14.08
CA ASP A 46 -7.70 -3.72 13.53
C ASP A 46 -7.56 -3.69 11.99
N ALA A 47 -8.68 -3.66 11.32
CA ALA A 47 -8.76 -3.62 9.87
C ALA A 47 -9.65 -2.47 9.37
N SER A 48 -9.57 -1.32 10.04
CA SER A 48 -10.39 -0.15 9.76
C SER A 48 -10.37 0.25 8.29
N GLY A 49 -11.53 0.28 7.69
CA GLY A 49 -11.73 0.64 6.29
C GLY A 49 -11.42 -0.47 5.29
N LEU A 50 -10.91 -1.64 5.71
CA LEU A 50 -10.68 -2.75 4.80
C LEU A 50 -12.01 -3.40 4.41
N ALA A 51 -12.20 -3.61 3.11
CA ALA A 51 -13.39 -4.24 2.53
C ALA A 51 -13.01 -5.40 1.62
N GLU A 52 -13.97 -6.23 1.28
CA GLU A 52 -13.80 -7.20 0.20
C GLU A 52 -13.50 -6.46 -1.10
N ARG A 53 -12.61 -7.02 -1.90
CA ARG A 53 -12.03 -6.44 -3.12
C ARG A 53 -11.09 -5.26 -2.89
N SER A 54 -10.80 -4.85 -1.66
CA SER A 54 -9.71 -3.90 -1.40
C SER A 54 -8.43 -4.34 -2.10
N PRO A 55 -7.70 -3.42 -2.75
CA PRO A 55 -6.50 -3.78 -3.51
C PRO A 55 -5.38 -4.29 -2.59
N VAL A 56 -4.65 -5.29 -3.08
CA VAL A 56 -3.42 -5.80 -2.46
C VAL A 56 -2.25 -5.39 -3.33
N THR A 57 -1.31 -4.66 -2.73
CA THR A 57 -0.13 -4.16 -3.43
C THR A 57 1.15 -4.77 -2.88
N TYR A 58 2.16 -4.89 -3.72
CA TYR A 58 3.53 -5.20 -3.33
C TYR A 58 4.47 -4.19 -3.96
N ARG A 59 5.24 -3.48 -3.14
CA ARG A 59 6.10 -2.36 -3.58
C ARG A 59 5.34 -1.32 -4.41
N GLY A 60 4.08 -1.02 -4.07
CA GLY A 60 3.24 -0.07 -4.79
C GLY A 60 2.56 -0.59 -6.06
N ILE A 61 2.83 -1.83 -6.46
CA ILE A 61 2.22 -2.44 -7.65
C ILE A 61 1.06 -3.33 -7.23
N LEU A 62 -0.08 -3.23 -7.91
CA LEU A 62 -1.24 -4.08 -7.69
C LEU A 62 -0.91 -5.54 -8.04
N VAL A 63 -1.03 -6.42 -7.06
CA VAL A 63 -0.73 -7.85 -7.20
C VAL A 63 -1.91 -8.75 -6.87
N GLY A 64 -2.98 -8.21 -6.30
CA GLY A 64 -4.14 -8.99 -5.91
C GLY A 64 -5.25 -8.16 -5.27
N SER A 65 -6.16 -8.82 -4.59
CA SER A 65 -7.27 -8.21 -3.86
C SER A 65 -7.63 -9.00 -2.61
N VAL A 66 -8.33 -8.36 -1.70
CA VAL A 66 -8.95 -9.02 -0.54
C VAL A 66 -10.14 -9.85 -1.04
N ARG A 67 -10.12 -11.15 -0.77
CA ARG A 67 -11.16 -12.08 -1.16
C ARG A 67 -12.31 -12.11 -0.16
N SER A 68 -11.97 -12.25 1.12
CA SER A 68 -12.96 -12.29 2.21
C SER A 68 -12.36 -11.77 3.51
N ILE A 69 -13.22 -11.30 4.39
CA ILE A 69 -12.84 -10.79 5.71
C ILE A 69 -13.71 -11.50 6.75
N LYS A 70 -13.06 -12.04 7.78
CA LYS A 70 -13.72 -12.68 8.92
C LYS A 70 -13.28 -11.97 10.20
N VAL A 71 -14.25 -11.54 10.99
CA VAL A 71 -13.98 -10.96 12.30
C VAL A 71 -14.09 -12.06 13.35
N THR A 72 -13.07 -12.18 14.18
CA THR A 72 -13.04 -13.07 15.34
C THR A 72 -13.00 -12.24 16.61
N SER A 73 -13.11 -12.87 17.76
CA SER A 73 -13.01 -12.17 19.07
C SER A 73 -11.64 -11.56 19.35
N SER A 74 -10.59 -12.00 18.65
CA SER A 74 -9.21 -11.62 18.93
C SER A 74 -8.50 -10.94 17.73
N ALA A 75 -9.05 -11.05 16.52
CA ALA A 75 -8.40 -10.52 15.33
C ALA A 75 -9.39 -10.43 14.16
N VAL A 76 -9.01 -9.63 13.17
CA VAL A 76 -9.62 -9.63 11.84
C VAL A 76 -8.75 -10.46 10.91
N VAL A 77 -9.34 -11.49 10.32
CA VAL A 77 -8.66 -12.42 9.42
C VAL A 77 -9.07 -12.09 8.00
N ALA A 78 -8.14 -11.60 7.20
CA ALA A 78 -8.35 -11.30 5.79
C ALA A 78 -7.72 -12.38 4.91
N GLU A 79 -8.50 -12.98 4.02
CA GLU A 79 -8.00 -13.86 2.95
C GLU A 79 -7.64 -12.99 1.74
N LEU A 80 -6.38 -12.99 1.37
CA LEU A 80 -5.86 -12.22 0.25
C LEU A 80 -5.62 -13.16 -0.94
N GLU A 81 -6.11 -12.77 -2.11
CA GLU A 81 -5.92 -13.49 -3.36
C GLU A 81 -4.90 -12.77 -4.22
N ILE A 82 -3.79 -13.45 -4.52
CA ILE A 82 -2.70 -12.90 -5.33
C ILE A 82 -2.85 -13.42 -6.76
N THR A 83 -3.08 -12.50 -7.69
CA THR A 83 -3.29 -12.82 -9.11
C THR A 83 -1.99 -13.04 -9.88
N LYS A 84 -0.85 -12.62 -9.30
CA LYS A 84 0.48 -12.84 -9.87
C LYS A 84 1.05 -14.16 -9.38
N GLY A 85 0.85 -15.23 -10.16
CA GLY A 85 1.28 -16.58 -9.79
C GLY A 85 2.78 -16.80 -9.73
N ASP A 86 3.54 -15.94 -10.39
CA ASP A 86 4.99 -15.93 -10.43
C ASP A 86 5.62 -15.09 -9.31
N LEU A 87 4.82 -14.35 -8.55
CA LEU A 87 5.30 -13.50 -7.48
C LEU A 87 5.82 -14.33 -6.31
N ARG A 88 7.11 -14.25 -6.06
CA ARG A 88 7.79 -14.90 -4.95
C ARG A 88 8.12 -13.86 -3.88
N LEU A 89 7.64 -14.08 -2.68
CA LEU A 89 7.82 -13.15 -1.55
C LEU A 89 8.76 -13.77 -0.52
N PRO A 90 10.04 -13.35 -0.46
CA PRO A 90 10.98 -13.85 0.55
C PRO A 90 10.56 -13.40 1.95
N LEU A 91 10.68 -14.32 2.93
CA LEU A 91 10.38 -14.05 4.33
C LEU A 91 11.50 -13.21 5.02
N PRO A 92 11.16 -12.36 5.99
CA PRO A 92 9.83 -12.13 6.55
C PRO A 92 8.96 -11.21 5.66
N VAL A 93 7.66 -11.47 5.64
CA VAL A 93 6.67 -10.64 4.96
C VAL A 93 5.67 -10.12 5.98
N THR A 94 5.35 -8.84 5.90
CA THR A 94 4.30 -8.18 6.69
C THR A 94 3.23 -7.64 5.74
N ALA A 95 1.98 -7.69 6.19
CA ALA A 95 0.86 -7.05 5.52
C ALA A 95 0.48 -5.79 6.30
N THR A 96 0.42 -4.64 5.66
CA THR A 96 0.07 -3.38 6.32
C THR A 96 -1.21 -2.84 5.68
N ILE A 97 -2.22 -2.51 6.50
CA ILE A 97 -3.40 -1.81 6.04
C ILE A 97 -3.12 -0.31 6.07
N GLY A 98 -3.40 0.36 4.97
CA GLY A 98 -3.25 1.80 4.86
C GLY A 98 -4.21 2.37 3.83
N SER A 99 -4.35 3.68 3.81
CA SER A 99 -5.14 4.36 2.78
C SER A 99 -4.35 4.45 1.48
N ALA A 100 -5.03 4.27 0.37
CA ALA A 100 -4.44 4.45 -0.97
C ALA A 100 -4.04 5.91 -1.25
N SER A 101 -4.58 6.86 -0.47
CA SER A 101 -4.33 8.29 -0.61
C SER A 101 -4.16 8.96 0.75
N LEU A 102 -3.31 9.99 0.83
CA LEU A 102 -3.10 10.80 2.04
C LEU A 102 -4.34 11.62 2.44
N LEU A 103 -5.24 11.90 1.50
CA LEU A 103 -6.46 12.68 1.72
C LEU A 103 -7.70 11.82 2.02
N GLY A 104 -7.50 10.53 2.29
CA GLY A 104 -8.57 9.56 2.42
C GLY A 104 -8.77 8.78 1.13
N GLY A 105 -9.44 7.66 1.21
CA GLY A 105 -9.70 6.72 0.10
C GLY A 105 -9.91 5.33 0.64
N ASP A 106 -10.20 4.41 -0.25
CA ASP A 106 -10.39 3.01 0.11
C ASP A 106 -9.12 2.43 0.73
N ALA A 107 -9.30 1.64 1.78
CA ALA A 107 -8.18 0.93 2.40
C ALA A 107 -7.59 -0.10 1.44
N GLN A 108 -6.27 -0.23 1.46
CA GLN A 108 -5.52 -1.22 0.72
C GLN A 108 -4.61 -2.02 1.64
N VAL A 109 -4.29 -3.22 1.23
CA VAL A 109 -3.27 -4.04 1.90
C VAL A 109 -1.95 -3.90 1.15
N SER A 110 -0.92 -3.41 1.81
CA SER A 110 0.44 -3.36 1.26
C SER A 110 1.27 -4.51 1.83
N LEU A 111 1.74 -5.39 0.97
CA LEU A 111 2.69 -6.44 1.33
C LEU A 111 4.11 -5.89 1.26
N MET A 112 4.87 -6.13 2.30
CA MET A 112 6.27 -5.75 2.38
C MET A 112 7.11 -6.97 2.75
N SER A 113 8.06 -7.31 1.90
CA SER A 113 9.07 -8.34 2.16
C SER A 113 10.41 -7.69 2.51
N ARG A 114 11.00 -8.11 3.62
CA ARG A 114 12.32 -7.69 4.08
C ARG A 114 13.35 -8.83 3.96
N GLY A 115 12.97 -9.94 3.33
CA GLY A 115 13.84 -11.08 3.10
C GLY A 115 14.92 -10.81 2.06
N LYS A 116 15.93 -11.68 2.05
CA LYS A 116 16.96 -11.67 0.99
C LYS A 116 16.32 -12.06 -0.35
N PRO A 117 16.78 -11.48 -1.46
CA PRO A 117 16.31 -11.87 -2.78
C PRO A 117 16.42 -13.39 -2.99
N LEU A 118 15.35 -13.98 -3.53
CA LEU A 118 15.33 -15.39 -3.87
C LEU A 118 16.06 -15.60 -5.22
N PRO A 119 16.67 -16.76 -5.43
CA PRO A 119 17.24 -17.11 -6.72
C PRO A 119 16.15 -17.20 -7.80
N GLU A 120 16.50 -16.98 -9.05
CA GLU A 120 15.52 -17.00 -10.17
C GLU A 120 14.81 -18.34 -10.33
N ASN A 121 15.48 -19.43 -9.98
CA ASN A 121 14.94 -20.78 -10.00
C ASN A 121 14.19 -21.19 -8.73
N ALA A 122 13.92 -20.26 -7.79
CA ALA A 122 13.12 -20.55 -6.61
C ALA A 122 11.74 -21.11 -7.01
N PRO A 123 11.20 -22.08 -6.27
CA PRO A 123 9.90 -22.66 -6.61
C PRO A 123 8.77 -21.61 -6.54
N LEU A 124 7.72 -21.82 -7.32
CA LEU A 124 6.52 -20.98 -7.29
C LEU A 124 5.77 -21.16 -5.97
N PRO A 125 4.98 -20.18 -5.51
CA PRO A 125 4.22 -20.27 -4.27
C PRO A 125 3.28 -21.47 -4.18
N LYS A 126 2.69 -21.91 -5.31
CA LYS A 126 1.82 -23.10 -5.41
C LYS A 126 2.57 -24.41 -5.64
N ALA A 127 3.85 -24.38 -5.87
CA ALA A 127 4.60 -25.59 -6.13
C ALA A 127 4.69 -26.45 -4.87
N VAL A 128 4.59 -27.78 -5.04
CA VAL A 128 4.78 -28.72 -3.93
C VAL A 128 6.14 -28.58 -3.26
N THR A 129 7.13 -28.10 -4.03
CA THR A 129 8.50 -27.84 -3.58
C THR A 129 8.67 -26.46 -2.94
N CYS A 130 7.60 -25.70 -2.73
CA CYS A 130 7.69 -24.40 -2.08
C CYS A 130 8.31 -24.52 -0.69
N GLN A 131 9.18 -23.59 -0.33
CA GLN A 131 9.94 -23.61 0.92
C GLN A 131 9.37 -22.60 1.92
N PRO A 132 8.49 -23.01 2.88
CA PRO A 132 7.81 -22.09 3.79
C PRO A 132 8.72 -21.35 4.76
N LYS A 133 9.98 -21.73 4.88
CA LYS A 133 10.99 -21.04 5.70
C LYS A 133 11.72 -19.92 4.95
N ALA A 134 11.71 -19.97 3.62
CA ALA A 134 12.42 -18.99 2.79
C ALA A 134 11.47 -17.99 2.11
N GLN A 135 10.28 -18.44 1.74
CA GLN A 135 9.30 -17.62 1.01
C GLN A 135 7.86 -17.93 1.43
N LEU A 136 6.93 -17.04 1.09
CA LEU A 136 5.51 -17.33 1.25
C LEU A 136 5.05 -18.37 0.23
N CYS A 137 4.36 -19.39 0.73
CA CYS A 137 3.69 -20.41 -0.06
C CYS A 137 2.18 -20.20 -0.04
N ASP A 138 1.48 -20.86 -0.96
CA ASP A 138 0.01 -20.85 -1.00
C ASP A 138 -0.58 -21.31 0.34
N GLY A 139 -1.57 -20.58 0.84
CA GLY A 139 -2.18 -20.83 2.15
C GLY A 139 -1.38 -20.33 3.36
N ALA A 140 -0.24 -19.67 3.16
CA ALA A 140 0.55 -19.14 4.26
C ALA A 140 -0.19 -18.03 5.03
N THR A 141 0.18 -17.88 6.31
CA THR A 141 -0.34 -16.82 7.17
C THR A 141 0.74 -15.77 7.42
N VAL A 142 0.37 -14.50 7.33
CA VAL A 142 1.24 -13.36 7.62
C VAL A 142 0.66 -12.53 8.76
N MET A 143 1.52 -11.88 9.52
CA MET A 143 1.09 -10.90 10.52
C MET A 143 0.76 -9.58 9.82
N GLY A 144 -0.42 -9.07 10.14
CA GLY A 144 -0.87 -7.76 9.71
C GLY A 144 -0.44 -6.67 10.69
N GLN A 145 -0.17 -5.50 10.15
CA GLN A 145 0.12 -4.29 10.90
C GLN A 145 -0.75 -3.16 10.34
N GLU A 146 -1.12 -2.23 11.18
CA GLU A 146 -1.73 -1.00 10.74
C GLU A 146 -0.65 -0.02 10.28
N ALA A 147 -0.93 0.74 9.23
CA ALA A 147 -0.08 1.88 8.90
C ALA A 147 -0.24 2.95 9.98
N SER A 148 0.87 3.56 10.37
CA SER A 148 0.83 4.74 11.24
C SER A 148 -0.04 5.82 10.57
N SER A 149 -1.19 6.09 11.18
CA SER A 149 -2.09 7.16 10.75
C SER A 149 -1.79 8.45 11.51
N ILE A 150 -2.28 9.57 11.00
CA ILE A 150 -2.17 10.87 11.71
C ILE A 150 -2.84 10.78 13.09
N THR A 151 -3.93 10.00 13.22
CA THR A 151 -4.60 9.74 14.49
C THR A 151 -3.67 9.02 15.47
N THR A 152 -2.95 7.99 15.04
CA THR A 152 -1.99 7.26 15.90
C THR A 152 -0.88 8.18 16.40
N VAL A 153 -0.38 9.10 15.57
CA VAL A 153 0.61 10.10 15.99
C VAL A 153 0.02 11.05 17.02
N THR A 154 -1.22 11.50 16.81
CA THR A 154 -1.91 12.39 17.76
C THR A 154 -2.17 11.70 19.10
N ASP A 155 -2.59 10.44 19.09
CA ASP A 155 -2.83 9.64 20.28
C ASP A 155 -1.53 9.41 21.07
N THR A 156 -0.45 9.06 20.38
CA THR A 156 0.88 8.90 20.99
C THR A 156 1.39 10.23 21.60
N LEU A 157 1.17 11.35 20.92
CA LEU A 157 1.50 12.66 21.45
C LEU A 157 0.68 13.00 22.70
N GLN A 158 -0.62 12.69 22.72
CA GLN A 158 -1.47 12.87 23.91
C GLN A 158 -1.02 11.97 25.06
N GLU A 159 -0.65 10.74 24.79
CA GLU A 159 -0.13 9.80 25.79
C GLU A 159 1.18 10.33 26.39
N LEU A 160 2.14 10.75 25.56
CA LEU A 160 3.40 11.36 25.98
C LEU A 160 3.18 12.64 26.80
N LEU A 161 2.23 13.50 26.39
CA LEU A 161 1.89 14.70 27.13
C LEU A 161 1.22 14.39 28.47
N THR A 162 0.45 13.31 28.56
CA THR A 162 -0.20 12.87 29.80
C THR A 162 0.84 12.27 30.75
N GLU A 163 1.75 11.48 30.25
CA GLU A 163 2.84 10.89 31.02
C GLU A 163 3.82 11.96 31.51
N ALA A 164 4.17 12.93 30.68
CA ALA A 164 4.99 14.09 31.08
C ALA A 164 4.31 14.94 32.16
N LYS A 165 2.98 15.04 32.17
CA LYS A 165 2.22 15.68 33.24
C LYS A 165 2.20 14.85 34.54
N ALA A 166 2.10 13.51 34.42
CA ALA A 166 2.06 12.62 35.56
C ALA A 166 3.40 12.53 36.32
N GLU A 167 4.52 12.59 35.60
CA GLU A 167 5.87 12.52 36.16
C GLU A 167 6.38 13.83 36.80
N LYS A 168 5.56 14.86 36.96
CA LYS A 168 5.95 16.14 37.56
C LYS A 168 7.26 16.73 36.99
N LEU A 169 7.49 16.61 35.69
CA LEU A 169 8.60 17.26 34.99
C LEU A 169 8.43 18.79 34.88
N ILE A 170 7.50 19.37 35.63
CA ILE A 170 7.14 20.81 35.63
C ILE A 170 8.09 21.73 36.41
N PRO A 171 9.07 21.33 37.26
CA PRO A 171 9.98 22.34 37.82
C PRO A 171 10.89 23.00 36.78
N ASN A 172 11.12 22.38 35.63
CA ASN A 172 12.00 22.91 34.58
C ASN A 172 11.25 23.51 33.36
N ALA A 173 9.92 23.57 33.39
CA ALA A 173 9.14 24.15 32.30
C ALA A 173 9.42 25.65 32.11
N ALA A 174 9.70 26.39 33.16
CA ALA A 174 10.08 27.79 33.06
C ALA A 174 11.45 27.97 32.35
N ALA A 175 12.43 27.15 32.67
CA ALA A 175 13.73 27.18 32.00
C ALA A 175 13.64 26.71 30.55
N SER A 176 12.78 25.71 30.25
CA SER A 176 12.54 25.24 28.89
C SER A 176 11.75 26.25 28.05
N MET A 177 10.81 26.97 28.64
CA MET A 177 10.11 28.09 27.98
C MET A 177 11.07 29.24 27.64
N GLU A 178 12.03 29.53 28.52
CA GLU A 178 13.05 30.56 28.27
C GLU A 178 13.98 30.12 27.12
N GLN A 179 14.33 28.85 27.05
CA GLN A 179 15.14 28.28 25.99
C GLN A 179 14.39 28.22 24.65
N ILE A 180 13.09 27.91 24.65
CA ILE A 180 12.22 27.95 23.46
C ILE A 180 12.08 29.40 22.96
N ASN A 181 11.88 30.36 23.85
CA ASN A 181 11.85 31.78 23.50
C ASN A 181 13.18 32.29 22.94
N ALA A 182 14.31 31.84 23.52
CA ALA A 182 15.65 32.18 23.01
C ALA A 182 15.85 31.57 21.60
N THR A 183 15.41 30.34 21.39
CA THR A 183 15.47 29.67 20.08
C THR A 183 14.58 30.35 19.05
N ALA A 184 13.35 30.76 19.42
CA ALA A 184 12.45 31.50 18.56
C ALA A 184 13.03 32.85 18.12
N LYS A 185 13.63 33.59 19.06
CA LYS A 185 14.34 34.86 18.75
C LYS A 185 15.54 34.66 17.82
N SER A 186 16.26 33.53 18.01
CA SER A 186 17.38 33.20 17.12
C SER A 186 16.90 32.85 15.70
N PHE A 187 15.79 32.17 15.58
CA PHE A 187 15.14 31.88 14.28
C PHE A 187 14.65 33.17 13.58
N GLU A 188 14.07 34.09 14.33
CA GLU A 188 13.62 35.38 13.80
C GLU A 188 14.82 36.21 13.31
N ALA A 189 15.90 36.26 14.09
CA ALA A 189 17.15 36.92 13.69
C ALA A 189 17.77 36.29 12.43
N LEU A 190 17.76 34.96 12.33
CA LEU A 190 18.27 34.22 11.16
C LEU A 190 17.41 34.51 9.90
N THR A 191 16.10 34.61 10.07
CA THR A 191 15.17 34.92 8.98
C THR A 191 15.42 36.34 8.45
N VAL A 192 15.60 37.32 9.33
CA VAL A 192 15.94 38.69 8.95
C VAL A 192 17.30 38.76 8.25
N GLN A 193 18.28 38.01 8.75
CA GLN A 193 19.61 37.95 8.15
C GLN A 193 19.61 37.30 6.77
N LEU A 194 18.84 36.22 6.57
CA LEU A 194 18.61 35.58 5.29
C LEU A 194 17.91 36.51 4.28
N GLN A 195 16.91 37.27 4.71
CA GLN A 195 16.26 38.28 3.88
C GLN A 195 17.22 39.37 3.44
N ALA A 196 18.08 39.84 4.36
CA ALA A 196 19.10 40.83 4.04
C ALA A 196 20.17 40.32 3.05
N GLU A 197 20.54 39.04 3.15
CA GLU A 197 21.46 38.41 2.19
C GLU A 197 20.80 38.16 0.82
N LEU A 198 19.54 37.78 0.80
CA LEU A 198 18.80 37.62 -0.47
C LEU A 198 18.68 38.93 -1.24
N LEU A 199 18.51 40.06 -0.55
CA LEU A 199 18.50 41.38 -1.19
C LEU A 199 19.86 41.76 -1.81
N LYS A 200 20.97 41.21 -1.33
CA LYS A 200 22.31 41.44 -1.91
C LYS A 200 22.55 40.60 -3.17
N VAL A 201 21.80 39.52 -3.38
CA VAL A 201 21.94 38.65 -4.56
C VAL A 201 21.28 39.28 -5.79
N ASP A 202 20.24 40.10 -5.63
CA ASP A 202 19.51 40.74 -6.71
C ASP A 202 20.42 41.62 -7.64
N PRO A 203 21.32 42.47 -7.11
CA PRO A 203 22.23 43.23 -7.96
C PRO A 203 23.26 42.35 -8.70
N VAL A 204 23.66 41.21 -8.10
CA VAL A 204 24.58 40.26 -8.74
C VAL A 204 23.92 39.59 -9.93
N LEU A 205 22.68 39.19 -9.81
CA LEU A 205 21.89 38.61 -10.90
C LEU A 205 21.68 39.60 -12.05
N ARG A 206 21.40 40.86 -11.75
CA ARG A 206 21.26 41.93 -12.75
C ARG A 206 22.56 42.21 -13.49
N ASN A 207 23.70 42.19 -12.77
CA ASN A 207 25.03 42.38 -13.40
C ASN A 207 25.41 41.18 -14.26
N LEU A 208 25.06 39.95 -13.88
CA LEU A 208 25.23 38.75 -14.69
C LEU A 208 24.38 38.78 -15.97
N GLN A 209 23.13 39.22 -15.87
CA GLN A 209 22.26 39.41 -17.03
C GLN A 209 22.78 40.49 -17.99
N ALA A 210 23.31 41.60 -17.47
CA ALA A 210 23.92 42.64 -18.27
C ALA A 210 25.21 42.15 -18.96
N ALA A 211 26.05 41.38 -18.26
CA ALA A 211 27.25 40.81 -18.82
C ALA A 211 27.00 39.81 -19.94
N THR A 212 25.95 38.96 -19.77
CA THR A 212 25.56 38.00 -20.82
C THR A 212 24.92 38.68 -22.03
N ALA A 213 24.21 39.79 -21.84
CA ALA A 213 23.67 40.57 -22.95
C ALA A 213 24.78 41.26 -23.79
N HIS A 214 25.90 41.67 -23.16
CA HIS A 214 27.04 42.24 -23.86
C HIS A 214 27.94 41.19 -24.53
N ALA A 215 27.91 39.94 -24.14
CA ALA A 215 28.70 38.88 -24.76
C ALA A 215 28.04 38.28 -26.03
N ASN A 216 26.81 38.66 -26.33
CA ASN A 216 26.04 38.11 -27.44
C ASN A 216 25.82 39.13 -28.59
N ASN A 217 26.54 40.25 -28.57
CA ASN A 217 26.68 41.23 -29.64
C ASN A 217 28.14 41.26 -30.14
#